data_9ad74eba8540a1f777716c44d7cbec25
#
_entry.id   9ad74eba8540a1f777716c44d7cbec25
#
_cell.length_a   1.000
_cell.length_b   1.000
_cell.length_c   1.000
_cell.angle_alpha   90.00
_cell.angle_beta   90.00
_cell.angle_gamma   90.00
#
_symmetry.space_group_name_H-M   'P 1'
#
loop_
_entity.id
_entity.type
_entity.pdbx_description
1 polymer ?
#
loop_
_entity_poly.entity_id
_entity_poly.type
_entity_poly.pdbx_seq_one_letter_code
_entity_poly.pdbx_strand_id
1 'polypeptide(L)'
;MAKGIFLTGTGTDIGKTYIAGLLVKTLAEAGKRPAYYKAAMSGNDRRPDGSLLPGDGAFVKTFSGIDQSLESMCPYVYEHAWSPHLAARFEGPPIDLEVVRAGWRSVCERYDYVTMEGSGGILCPLRWDAQHIQLEDVVKSLGLASILVAEAGLGTINSVVLTAEYMKAKGLPLKGIIFNHYHPGDTMEEDNLAMCQALTGLPILATVQEGDTALRMDPEALAALYEEVKL
;
A
#
# COMPACT_ATOMS: atom_id res chain seq x y z
N MET A 1 11.70 18.08 3.52
CA MET A 1 10.31 17.67 3.83
C MET A 1 10.17 16.20 3.44
N ALA A 2 9.42 15.41 4.23
CA ALA A 2 9.17 14.03 3.89
C ALA A 2 8.40 13.91 2.59
N LYS A 3 8.62 12.81 1.88
CA LYS A 3 7.91 12.44 0.65
C LYS A 3 7.09 11.19 0.90
N GLY A 4 5.89 11.12 0.36
CA GLY A 4 4.96 10.00 0.54
C GLY A 4 4.45 9.45 -0.76
N ILE A 5 4.09 8.17 -0.73
CA ILE A 5 3.36 7.47 -1.79
C ILE A 5 2.33 6.54 -1.17
N PHE A 6 1.19 6.40 -1.80
CA PHE A 6 0.18 5.42 -1.40
C PHE A 6 0.25 4.19 -2.31
N LEU A 7 0.19 3.01 -1.72
CA LEU A 7 0.14 1.74 -2.42
C LEU A 7 -1.26 1.15 -2.31
N THR A 8 -1.99 1.14 -3.40
CA THR A 8 -3.30 0.49 -3.50
C THR A 8 -3.23 -0.78 -4.34
N GLY A 9 -4.31 -1.51 -4.41
CA GLY A 9 -4.37 -2.69 -5.22
C GLY A 9 -5.73 -2.91 -5.87
N THR A 10 -5.78 -3.77 -6.87
CA THR A 10 -7.01 -4.21 -7.51
C THR A 10 -7.88 -5.08 -6.62
N GLY A 11 -7.35 -5.57 -5.48
CA GLY A 11 -8.06 -6.43 -4.54
C GLY A 11 -7.27 -6.75 -3.27
N THR A 12 -7.74 -7.76 -2.54
CA THR A 12 -7.05 -8.35 -1.39
C THR A 12 -6.12 -9.48 -1.90
N ASP A 13 -5.08 -9.82 -1.14
CA ASP A 13 -4.12 -10.91 -1.38
C ASP A 13 -3.34 -10.88 -2.70
N ILE A 14 -3.28 -9.72 -3.34
CA ILE A 14 -2.51 -9.49 -4.58
C ILE A 14 -1.04 -9.14 -4.31
N GLY A 15 -0.57 -9.26 -3.06
CA GLY A 15 0.82 -9.02 -2.67
C GLY A 15 1.21 -7.57 -2.39
N LYS A 16 0.26 -6.68 -2.01
CA LYS A 16 0.58 -5.28 -1.66
C LYS A 16 1.69 -5.16 -0.62
N THR A 17 1.63 -5.95 0.45
CA THR A 17 2.61 -5.94 1.54
C THR A 17 4.00 -6.38 1.05
N TYR A 18 4.05 -7.36 0.14
CA TYR A 18 5.29 -7.77 -0.49
C TYR A 18 5.90 -6.66 -1.34
N ILE A 19 5.08 -6.02 -2.18
CA ILE A 19 5.51 -4.87 -2.99
C ILE A 19 5.94 -3.70 -2.09
N ALA A 20 5.20 -3.40 -1.02
CA ALA A 20 5.60 -2.38 -0.05
C ALA A 20 6.99 -2.69 0.55
N GLY A 21 7.22 -3.95 0.92
CA GLY A 21 8.53 -4.42 1.39
C GLY A 21 9.65 -4.19 0.36
N LEU A 22 9.40 -4.49 -0.91
CA LEU A 22 10.37 -4.25 -2.01
C LEU A 22 10.65 -2.76 -2.20
N LEU A 23 9.61 -1.90 -2.20
CA LEU A 23 9.78 -0.44 -2.33
C LEU A 23 10.63 0.12 -1.19
N VAL A 24 10.28 -0.23 0.05
CA VAL A 24 10.99 0.22 1.26
C VAL A 24 12.44 -0.28 1.25
N LYS A 25 12.65 -1.56 0.91
CA LYS A 25 13.99 -2.16 0.82
C LYS A 25 14.85 -1.47 -0.22
N THR A 26 14.33 -1.24 -1.43
CA THR A 26 15.07 -0.57 -2.51
C THR A 26 15.55 0.83 -2.09
N LEU A 27 14.69 1.59 -1.41
CA LEU A 27 15.08 2.90 -0.89
C LEU A 27 16.10 2.80 0.26
N ALA A 28 15.97 1.82 1.16
CA ALA A 28 16.92 1.61 2.26
C ALA A 28 18.31 1.24 1.74
N GLU A 29 18.38 0.30 0.79
CA GLU A 29 19.64 -0.13 0.16
C GLU A 29 20.32 1.00 -0.63
N ALA A 30 19.55 1.97 -1.13
CA ALA A 30 20.05 3.19 -1.76
C ALA A 30 20.46 4.29 -0.76
N GLY A 31 20.53 3.97 0.55
CA GLY A 31 20.94 4.91 1.59
C GLY A 31 19.91 5.99 1.92
N LYS A 32 18.65 5.84 1.48
CA LYS A 32 17.55 6.71 1.88
C LYS A 32 17.06 6.33 3.27
N ARG A 33 16.20 7.16 3.86
CA ARG A 33 15.56 6.90 5.16
C ARG A 33 14.06 6.59 4.94
N PRO A 34 13.72 5.36 4.46
CA PRO A 34 12.34 5.00 4.21
C PRO A 34 11.61 4.56 5.48
N ALA A 35 10.28 4.63 5.43
CA ALA A 35 9.37 4.10 6.42
C ALA A 35 8.14 3.49 5.77
N TYR A 36 7.44 2.68 6.53
CA TYR A 36 6.17 2.06 6.18
C TYR A 36 5.05 2.55 7.09
N TYR A 37 3.85 2.73 6.54
CA TYR A 37 2.67 3.10 7.30
C TYR A 37 1.41 2.43 6.73
N LYS A 38 0.47 2.06 7.61
CA LYS A 38 -0.84 1.54 7.22
C LYS A 38 -1.90 2.05 8.19
N ALA A 39 -3.04 2.52 7.68
CA ALA A 39 -4.09 3.09 8.52
C ALA A 39 -4.69 2.07 9.49
N ALA A 40 -4.89 0.84 9.03
CA ALA A 40 -5.39 -0.28 9.82
C ALA A 40 -4.89 -1.61 9.27
N MET A 41 -4.56 -2.54 10.14
CA MET A 41 -4.19 -3.92 9.83
C MET A 41 -5.16 -4.88 10.48
N SER A 42 -5.69 -5.84 9.73
CA SER A 42 -6.55 -6.92 10.20
C SER A 42 -5.96 -8.29 9.83
N GLY A 43 -6.33 -9.34 10.56
CA GLY A 43 -5.74 -10.66 10.38
C GLY A 43 -4.39 -10.82 11.08
N ASN A 44 -4.27 -10.30 12.30
CA ASN A 44 -3.01 -10.29 13.02
C ASN A 44 -2.99 -11.34 14.13
N ASP A 45 -1.86 -12.02 14.28
CA ASP A 45 -1.65 -13.01 15.31
C ASP A 45 -1.49 -12.36 16.69
N ARG A 46 -1.98 -13.09 17.72
CA ARG A 46 -1.82 -12.70 19.12
C ARG A 46 -0.49 -13.24 19.66
N ARG A 47 0.30 -12.36 20.27
CA ARG A 47 1.53 -12.72 20.97
C ARG A 47 1.21 -13.41 22.31
N PRO A 48 2.20 -14.11 22.92
CA PRO A 48 2.03 -14.75 24.23
C PRO A 48 1.65 -13.78 25.36
N ASP A 49 2.01 -12.50 25.27
CA ASP A 49 1.66 -11.45 26.21
C ASP A 49 0.23 -10.88 26.01
N GLY A 50 -0.50 -11.40 25.00
CA GLY A 50 -1.84 -10.98 24.66
C GLY A 50 -1.91 -9.80 23.70
N SER A 51 -0.82 -9.12 23.37
CA SER A 51 -0.78 -8.07 22.36
C SER A 51 -0.89 -8.63 20.94
N LEU A 52 -1.35 -7.82 19.98
CA LEU A 52 -1.36 -8.20 18.57
C LEU A 52 -0.02 -7.86 17.91
N LEU A 53 0.47 -8.74 17.03
CA LEU A 53 1.61 -8.49 16.18
C LEU A 53 1.11 -7.81 14.88
N PRO A 54 1.50 -6.58 14.56
CA PRO A 54 1.17 -5.97 13.27
C PRO A 54 1.87 -6.73 12.12
N GLY A 55 1.20 -7.75 11.56
CA GLY A 55 1.80 -8.73 10.65
C GLY A 55 2.44 -8.12 9.42
N ASP A 56 1.70 -7.24 8.71
CA ASP A 56 2.23 -6.54 7.52
C ASP A 56 3.45 -5.68 7.88
N GLY A 57 3.38 -4.93 8.98
CA GLY A 57 4.51 -4.13 9.47
C GLY A 57 5.72 -4.97 9.85
N ALA A 58 5.50 -6.09 10.53
CA ALA A 58 6.56 -7.03 10.91
C ALA A 58 7.24 -7.65 9.67
N PHE A 59 6.44 -8.02 8.66
CA PHE A 59 6.97 -8.48 7.38
C PHE A 59 7.82 -7.42 6.71
N VAL A 60 7.29 -6.20 6.50
CA VAL A 60 8.02 -5.12 5.82
C VAL A 60 9.31 -4.79 6.57
N LYS A 61 9.26 -4.68 7.90
CA LYS A 61 10.44 -4.42 8.74
C LYS A 61 11.52 -5.48 8.54
N THR A 62 11.16 -6.74 8.65
CA THR A 62 12.10 -7.87 8.54
C THR A 62 12.67 -7.98 7.13
N PHE A 63 11.80 -7.86 6.11
CA PHE A 63 12.17 -8.02 4.72
C PHE A 63 13.04 -6.87 4.19
N SER A 64 12.76 -5.64 4.61
CA SER A 64 13.50 -4.45 4.16
C SER A 64 14.70 -4.10 5.04
N GLY A 65 14.76 -4.61 6.28
CA GLY A 65 15.82 -4.31 7.24
C GLY A 65 15.75 -2.91 7.86
N ILE A 66 14.63 -2.19 7.75
CA ILE A 66 14.49 -0.86 8.34
C ILE A 66 14.36 -0.91 9.87
N ASP A 67 14.89 0.11 10.54
CA ASP A 67 14.80 0.25 12.00
C ASP A 67 13.62 1.15 12.42
N GLN A 68 12.42 0.84 11.92
CA GLN A 68 11.18 1.49 12.35
C GLN A 68 10.49 0.64 13.43
N SER A 69 9.96 1.27 14.48
CA SER A 69 9.19 0.55 15.49
C SER A 69 7.83 0.12 14.94
N LEU A 70 7.37 -1.09 15.28
CA LEU A 70 6.11 -1.64 14.78
C LEU A 70 4.90 -0.79 15.20
N GLU A 71 4.95 -0.23 16.40
CA GLU A 71 3.90 0.64 16.95
C GLU A 71 3.70 1.92 16.12
N SER A 72 4.77 2.40 15.45
CA SER A 72 4.68 3.58 14.59
C SER A 72 4.13 3.28 13.19
N MET A 73 4.01 2.00 12.82
CA MET A 73 3.60 1.59 11.46
C MET A 73 2.09 1.56 11.28
N CYS A 74 1.33 1.37 12.36
CA CYS A 74 -0.12 1.24 12.26
C CYS A 74 -0.81 1.59 13.58
N PRO A 75 -1.78 2.52 13.59
CA PRO A 75 -2.51 2.89 14.80
C PRO A 75 -3.65 1.90 15.16
N TYR A 76 -4.13 1.10 14.20
CA TYR A 76 -5.25 0.20 14.41
C TYR A 76 -4.89 -1.22 13.95
N VAL A 77 -4.75 -2.14 14.92
CA VAL A 77 -4.39 -3.53 14.67
C VAL A 77 -5.49 -4.45 15.20
N TYR A 78 -6.06 -5.29 14.34
CA TYR A 78 -7.17 -6.19 14.63
C TYR A 78 -6.78 -7.65 14.40
N GLU A 79 -7.35 -8.54 15.22
CA GLU A 79 -7.08 -9.99 15.14
C GLU A 79 -7.79 -10.65 13.96
N HIS A 80 -9.10 -10.37 13.77
CA HIS A 80 -9.85 -10.99 12.69
C HIS A 80 -9.46 -10.46 11.32
N ALA A 81 -9.30 -11.36 10.35
CA ALA A 81 -9.02 -11.02 8.95
C ALA A 81 -10.27 -10.52 8.21
N TRP A 82 -10.88 -9.46 8.74
CA TRP A 82 -12.06 -8.81 8.18
C TRP A 82 -11.71 -7.43 7.62
N SER A 83 -12.65 -6.84 6.89
CA SER A 83 -12.49 -5.42 6.53
C SER A 83 -12.40 -4.55 7.79
N PRO A 84 -11.58 -3.48 7.77
CA PRO A 84 -11.28 -2.70 8.98
C PRO A 84 -12.51 -2.17 9.74
N HIS A 85 -13.54 -1.71 9.01
CA HIS A 85 -14.77 -1.24 9.62
C HIS A 85 -15.52 -2.32 10.40
N LEU A 86 -15.46 -3.57 9.92
CA LEU A 86 -16.10 -4.70 10.58
C LEU A 86 -15.28 -5.15 11.78
N ALA A 87 -13.96 -5.30 11.63
CA ALA A 87 -13.07 -5.68 12.72
C ALA A 87 -13.17 -4.68 13.89
N ALA A 88 -13.13 -3.38 13.60
CA ALA A 88 -13.28 -2.33 14.60
C ALA A 88 -14.57 -2.43 15.42
N ARG A 89 -15.68 -2.86 14.81
CA ARG A 89 -16.98 -3.00 15.54
C ARG A 89 -16.96 -4.06 16.64
N PHE A 90 -16.06 -5.04 16.55
CA PHE A 90 -15.98 -6.17 17.49
C PHE A 90 -14.76 -6.12 18.39
N GLU A 91 -13.68 -5.45 17.98
CA GLU A 91 -12.38 -5.57 18.64
C GLU A 91 -11.83 -4.26 19.23
N GLY A 92 -12.37 -3.11 18.84
CA GLY A 92 -11.79 -1.88 19.33
C GLY A 92 -12.60 -0.62 19.00
N PRO A 93 -12.02 0.54 19.24
CA PRO A 93 -12.65 1.80 18.89
C PRO A 93 -12.78 1.93 17.38
N PRO A 94 -13.81 2.65 16.88
CA PRO A 94 -13.93 2.94 15.46
C PRO A 94 -12.71 3.75 14.97
N ILE A 95 -12.32 3.49 13.73
CA ILE A 95 -11.19 4.19 13.12
C ILE A 95 -11.51 5.68 13.03
N ASP A 96 -10.56 6.50 13.50
CA ASP A 96 -10.62 7.96 13.46
C ASP A 96 -9.56 8.49 12.48
N LEU A 97 -9.99 9.32 11.55
CA LEU A 97 -9.11 9.90 10.53
C LEU A 97 -8.01 10.76 11.14
N GLU A 98 -8.31 11.48 12.24
CA GLU A 98 -7.31 12.33 12.91
C GLU A 98 -6.22 11.50 13.59
N VAL A 99 -6.55 10.33 14.14
CA VAL A 99 -5.56 9.39 14.68
C VAL A 99 -4.64 8.87 13.56
N VAL A 100 -5.23 8.51 12.41
CA VAL A 100 -4.45 8.07 11.23
C VAL A 100 -3.53 9.20 10.74
N ARG A 101 -4.04 10.43 10.66
CA ARG A 101 -3.26 11.61 10.25
C ARG A 101 -2.15 11.95 11.23
N ALA A 102 -2.41 11.86 12.53
CA ALA A 102 -1.41 12.12 13.57
C ALA A 102 -0.28 11.08 13.53
N GLY A 103 -0.61 9.79 13.37
CA GLY A 103 0.38 8.74 13.18
C GLY A 103 1.23 8.94 11.92
N TRP A 104 0.59 9.27 10.79
CA TRP A 104 1.27 9.60 9.54
C TRP A 104 2.26 10.76 9.72
N ARG A 105 1.82 11.89 10.33
CA ARG A 105 2.68 13.04 10.62
C ARG A 105 3.90 12.64 11.44
N SER A 106 3.69 11.89 12.52
CA SER A 106 4.79 11.43 13.39
C SER A 106 5.83 10.58 12.65
N VAL A 107 5.42 9.79 11.66
CA VAL A 107 6.35 9.04 10.78
C VAL A 107 7.08 10.00 9.85
N CYS A 108 6.37 10.93 9.20
CA CYS A 108 6.96 11.91 8.28
C CYS A 108 7.96 12.86 8.95
N GLU A 109 7.85 13.11 10.26
CA GLU A 109 8.82 13.90 11.01
C GLU A 109 10.18 13.19 11.20
N ARG A 110 10.18 11.84 11.10
CA ARG A 110 11.36 11.02 11.40
C ARG A 110 12.02 10.39 10.17
N TYR A 111 11.29 10.28 9.08
CA TYR A 111 11.73 9.58 7.86
C TYR A 111 11.53 10.45 6.63
N ASP A 112 12.33 10.19 5.60
CA ASP A 112 12.35 11.03 4.40
C ASP A 112 11.41 10.52 3.31
N TYR A 113 11.15 9.20 3.27
CA TYR A 113 10.28 8.54 2.30
C TYR A 113 9.30 7.62 3.02
N VAL A 114 8.01 7.85 2.89
CA VAL A 114 7.00 7.04 3.58
C VAL A 114 6.09 6.34 2.58
N THR A 115 6.12 5.02 2.59
CA THR A 115 5.19 4.17 1.82
C THR A 115 3.97 3.88 2.68
N MET A 116 2.81 4.37 2.28
CA MET A 116 1.54 4.03 2.92
C MET A 116 0.84 2.91 2.15
N GLU A 117 0.55 1.80 2.80
CA GLU A 117 -0.19 0.69 2.22
C GLU A 117 -1.68 0.77 2.53
N GLY A 118 -2.52 0.50 1.55
CA GLY A 118 -3.96 0.40 1.70
C GLY A 118 -4.43 -0.99 2.15
N SER A 119 -5.61 -1.05 2.76
CA SER A 119 -6.27 -2.30 3.14
C SER A 119 -7.23 -2.72 2.03
N GLY A 120 -7.04 -3.90 1.44
CA GLY A 120 -7.85 -4.36 0.29
C GLY A 120 -7.65 -3.52 -0.97
N GLY A 121 -8.74 -3.24 -1.70
CA GLY A 121 -8.76 -2.30 -2.82
C GLY A 121 -9.10 -0.88 -2.36
N ILE A 122 -9.08 0.08 -3.32
CA ILE A 122 -9.33 1.52 -3.01
C ILE A 122 -10.71 1.78 -2.38
N LEU A 123 -11.70 0.96 -2.67
CA LEU A 123 -13.06 1.03 -2.11
C LEU A 123 -13.22 0.30 -0.77
N CYS A 124 -12.19 0.27 0.05
CA CYS A 124 -12.26 -0.38 1.37
C CYS A 124 -12.87 0.56 2.42
N PRO A 125 -13.99 0.19 3.09
CA PRO A 125 -14.53 0.96 4.20
C PRO A 125 -13.66 0.77 5.44
N LEU A 126 -13.21 1.87 6.02
CA LEU A 126 -12.45 1.90 7.27
C LEU A 126 -13.37 2.10 8.48
N ARG A 127 -14.42 2.90 8.31
CA ARG A 127 -15.46 3.14 9.31
C ARG A 127 -16.83 3.27 8.65
N TRP A 128 -17.86 2.66 9.26
CA TRP A 128 -19.22 2.70 8.73
C TRP A 128 -20.26 2.66 9.86
N ASP A 129 -20.37 3.78 10.58
CA ASP A 129 -21.36 4.01 11.65
C ASP A 129 -22.05 5.37 11.41
N ALA A 130 -22.17 6.24 12.41
CA ALA A 130 -22.61 7.62 12.21
C ALA A 130 -21.65 8.46 11.35
N GLN A 131 -20.40 8.00 11.20
CA GLN A 131 -19.41 8.53 10.29
C GLN A 131 -19.05 7.47 9.23
N HIS A 132 -18.83 7.92 8.00
CA HIS A 132 -18.38 7.05 6.92
C HIS A 132 -16.98 7.50 6.50
N ILE A 133 -16.02 6.60 6.66
CA ILE A 133 -14.62 6.82 6.24
C ILE A 133 -14.23 5.66 5.34
N GLN A 134 -13.88 5.97 4.10
CA GLN A 134 -13.31 5.04 3.15
C GLN A 134 -11.79 5.23 3.05
N LEU A 135 -11.10 4.26 2.51
CA LEU A 135 -9.67 4.34 2.28
C LEU A 135 -9.30 5.54 1.37
N GLU A 136 -10.13 5.84 0.37
CA GLU A 136 -9.94 7.01 -0.50
C GLU A 136 -9.97 8.35 0.27
N ASP A 137 -10.72 8.45 1.37
CA ASP A 137 -10.77 9.65 2.18
C ASP A 137 -9.44 9.89 2.92
N VAL A 138 -8.79 8.80 3.37
CA VAL A 138 -7.44 8.87 3.93
C VAL A 138 -6.46 9.37 2.88
N VAL A 139 -6.45 8.78 1.68
CA VAL A 139 -5.55 9.16 0.59
C VAL A 139 -5.73 10.63 0.22
N LYS A 140 -6.97 11.09 0.07
CA LYS A 140 -7.31 12.51 -0.20
C LYS A 140 -6.85 13.42 0.91
N SER A 141 -7.10 13.04 2.17
CA SER A 141 -6.76 13.87 3.33
C SER A 141 -5.26 14.07 3.51
N LEU A 142 -4.45 13.12 3.03
CA LEU A 142 -2.99 13.15 3.07
C LEU A 142 -2.39 13.71 1.77
N GLY A 143 -3.20 13.90 0.72
CA GLY A 143 -2.77 14.42 -0.58
C GLY A 143 -1.77 13.51 -1.30
N LEU A 144 -1.90 12.19 -1.15
CA LEU A 144 -0.94 11.23 -1.69
C LEU A 144 -1.26 10.85 -3.15
N ALA A 145 -0.23 10.81 -3.98
CA ALA A 145 -0.27 10.06 -5.23
C ALA A 145 -0.12 8.56 -4.94
N SER A 146 -0.56 7.72 -5.89
CA SER A 146 -0.68 6.28 -5.67
C SER A 146 0.07 5.45 -6.71
N ILE A 147 0.51 4.27 -6.31
CA ILE A 147 0.92 3.17 -7.19
C ILE A 147 -0.16 2.09 -7.11
N LEU A 148 -0.58 1.56 -8.26
CA LEU A 148 -1.52 0.45 -8.33
C LEU A 148 -0.78 -0.88 -8.42
N VAL A 149 -1.04 -1.79 -7.49
CA VAL A 149 -0.58 -3.19 -7.55
C VAL A 149 -1.68 -4.06 -8.15
N ALA A 150 -1.31 -4.91 -9.08
CA ALA A 150 -2.22 -5.87 -9.72
C ALA A 150 -1.53 -7.21 -9.94
N GLU A 151 -2.31 -8.28 -10.03
CA GLU A 151 -1.87 -9.58 -10.53
C GLU A 151 -1.57 -9.50 -12.03
N ALA A 152 -0.61 -10.28 -12.54
CA ALA A 152 -0.35 -10.34 -13.97
C ALA A 152 -1.35 -11.26 -14.71
N GLY A 153 -2.00 -12.18 -13.99
CA GLY A 153 -2.82 -13.26 -14.53
C GLY A 153 -4.17 -12.84 -15.11
N LEU A 154 -4.97 -13.87 -15.47
CA LEU A 154 -6.29 -13.72 -16.11
C LEU A 154 -7.25 -12.86 -15.25
N GLY A 155 -7.95 -11.93 -15.90
CA GLY A 155 -8.92 -11.02 -15.27
C GLY A 155 -8.32 -9.68 -14.83
N THR A 156 -6.99 -9.53 -14.92
CA THR A 156 -6.33 -8.30 -14.48
C THR A 156 -6.71 -7.07 -15.31
N ILE A 157 -6.92 -7.21 -16.61
CA ILE A 157 -7.33 -6.08 -17.47
C ILE A 157 -8.57 -5.40 -16.90
N ASN A 158 -9.61 -6.18 -16.59
CA ASN A 158 -10.86 -5.63 -16.02
C ASN A 158 -10.62 -4.92 -14.69
N SER A 159 -9.93 -5.57 -13.76
CA SER A 159 -9.72 -5.03 -12.40
C SER A 159 -8.82 -3.80 -12.39
N VAL A 160 -7.79 -3.77 -13.22
CA VAL A 160 -6.88 -2.62 -13.38
C VAL A 160 -7.61 -1.44 -14.00
N VAL A 161 -8.31 -1.65 -15.13
CA VAL A 161 -9.00 -0.55 -15.83
C VAL A 161 -10.10 0.04 -14.96
N LEU A 162 -10.94 -0.78 -14.33
CA LEU A 162 -11.99 -0.29 -13.43
C LEU A 162 -11.42 0.49 -12.23
N THR A 163 -10.34 -0.01 -11.62
CA THR A 163 -9.68 0.70 -10.50
C THR A 163 -9.09 2.02 -10.96
N ALA A 164 -8.39 2.04 -12.08
CA ALA A 164 -7.77 3.25 -12.63
C ALA A 164 -8.82 4.32 -12.99
N GLU A 165 -9.90 3.94 -13.67
CA GLU A 165 -10.99 4.85 -14.04
C GLU A 165 -11.73 5.37 -12.79
N TYR A 166 -11.96 4.52 -11.79
CA TYR A 166 -12.53 4.95 -10.53
C TYR A 166 -11.64 5.99 -9.85
N MET A 167 -10.34 5.71 -9.71
CA MET A 167 -9.39 6.62 -9.06
C MET A 167 -9.28 7.94 -9.81
N LYS A 168 -9.24 7.91 -11.14
CA LYS A 168 -9.27 9.10 -12.00
C LYS A 168 -10.54 9.95 -11.77
N ALA A 169 -11.71 9.31 -11.77
CA ALA A 169 -13.00 9.97 -11.52
C ALA A 169 -13.07 10.62 -10.12
N LYS A 170 -12.36 10.06 -9.15
CA LYS A 170 -12.28 10.57 -7.77
C LYS A 170 -11.14 11.57 -7.55
N GLY A 171 -10.34 11.88 -8.56
CA GLY A 171 -9.20 12.79 -8.46
C GLY A 171 -8.06 12.23 -7.61
N LEU A 172 -7.87 10.92 -7.61
CA LEU A 172 -6.77 10.20 -6.93
C LEU A 172 -5.65 9.91 -7.94
N PRO A 173 -4.52 10.63 -7.89
CA PRO A 173 -3.46 10.47 -8.89
C PRO A 173 -2.82 9.09 -8.84
N LEU A 174 -2.70 8.43 -10.01
CA LEU A 174 -1.92 7.20 -10.20
C LEU A 174 -0.62 7.51 -10.92
N LYS A 175 0.51 7.05 -10.38
CA LYS A 175 1.84 7.17 -10.98
C LYS A 175 2.16 6.04 -11.96
N GLY A 176 1.52 4.88 -11.79
CA GLY A 176 1.69 3.71 -12.64
C GLY A 176 1.27 2.43 -11.94
N ILE A 177 1.60 1.31 -12.58
CA ILE A 177 1.18 -0.02 -12.18
C ILE A 177 2.41 -0.87 -11.89
N ILE A 178 2.38 -1.65 -10.81
CA ILE A 178 3.31 -2.76 -10.55
C ILE A 178 2.52 -4.07 -10.66
N PHE A 179 2.97 -4.95 -11.55
CA PHE A 179 2.38 -6.27 -11.69
C PHE A 179 3.14 -7.29 -10.85
N ASN A 180 2.42 -7.98 -9.97
CA ASN A 180 2.94 -9.04 -9.12
C ASN A 180 2.60 -10.42 -9.71
N HIS A 181 3.33 -11.46 -9.28
CA HIS A 181 3.24 -12.84 -9.76
C HIS A 181 3.35 -12.94 -11.29
N TYR A 182 4.27 -12.15 -11.86
CA TYR A 182 4.51 -12.13 -13.30
C TYR A 182 5.49 -13.24 -13.71
N HIS A 183 5.16 -13.95 -14.79
CA HIS A 183 5.97 -15.01 -15.38
C HIS A 183 6.51 -14.55 -16.75
N PRO A 184 7.80 -14.19 -16.87
CA PRO A 184 8.39 -13.77 -18.12
C PRO A 184 8.23 -14.83 -19.22
N GLY A 185 7.77 -14.40 -20.40
CA GLY A 185 7.49 -15.30 -21.54
C GLY A 185 6.11 -15.93 -21.54
N ASP A 186 5.27 -15.66 -20.53
CA ASP A 186 3.86 -16.04 -20.58
C ASP A 186 3.10 -15.06 -21.50
N THR A 187 2.61 -15.58 -22.62
CA THR A 187 1.96 -14.78 -23.68
C THR A 187 0.72 -14.03 -23.17
N MET A 188 -0.08 -14.66 -22.30
CA MET A 188 -1.28 -14.05 -21.74
C MET A 188 -0.93 -12.89 -20.80
N GLU A 189 0.05 -13.07 -19.93
CA GLU A 189 0.47 -12.05 -19.00
C GLU A 189 1.12 -10.86 -19.72
N GLU A 190 1.98 -11.11 -20.71
CA GLU A 190 2.57 -10.06 -21.55
C GLU A 190 1.49 -9.25 -22.28
N ASP A 191 0.47 -9.89 -22.86
CA ASP A 191 -0.68 -9.21 -23.47
C ASP A 191 -1.49 -8.43 -22.43
N ASN A 192 -1.76 -9.01 -21.25
CA ASN A 192 -2.44 -8.32 -20.16
C ASN A 192 -1.77 -7.02 -19.77
N LEU A 193 -0.44 -7.04 -19.62
CA LEU A 193 0.34 -5.84 -19.31
C LEU A 193 0.20 -4.77 -20.39
N ALA A 194 0.38 -5.19 -21.65
CA ALA A 194 0.24 -4.29 -22.81
C ALA A 194 -1.16 -3.68 -22.89
N MET A 195 -2.21 -4.49 -22.69
CA MET A 195 -3.59 -4.01 -22.70
C MET A 195 -3.91 -3.08 -21.53
N CYS A 196 -3.44 -3.38 -20.31
CA CYS A 196 -3.59 -2.49 -19.16
C CYS A 196 -2.94 -1.12 -19.43
N GLN A 197 -1.73 -1.10 -19.96
CA GLN A 197 -1.05 0.15 -20.32
C GLN A 197 -1.81 0.92 -21.41
N ALA A 198 -2.24 0.24 -22.46
CA ALA A 198 -2.95 0.87 -23.58
C ALA A 198 -4.30 1.48 -23.14
N LEU A 199 -5.06 0.77 -22.30
CA LEU A 199 -6.40 1.20 -21.86
C LEU A 199 -6.37 2.29 -20.79
N THR A 200 -5.37 2.26 -19.90
CA THR A 200 -5.28 3.23 -18.81
C THR A 200 -4.38 4.44 -19.11
N GLY A 201 -3.44 4.30 -20.05
CA GLY A 201 -2.38 5.26 -20.29
C GLY A 201 -1.33 5.32 -19.18
N LEU A 202 -1.40 4.45 -18.17
CA LEU A 202 -0.47 4.43 -17.05
C LEU A 202 0.79 3.63 -17.41
N PRO A 203 1.99 4.08 -16.99
CA PRO A 203 3.21 3.31 -17.19
C PRO A 203 3.22 2.05 -16.31
N ILE A 204 3.80 0.96 -16.83
CA ILE A 204 4.20 -0.18 -16.03
C ILE A 204 5.52 0.18 -15.36
N LEU A 205 5.51 0.29 -14.02
CA LEU A 205 6.67 0.70 -13.24
C LEU A 205 7.64 -0.47 -13.02
N ALA A 206 7.10 -1.63 -12.75
CA ALA A 206 7.86 -2.87 -12.56
C ALA A 206 6.97 -4.11 -12.72
N THR A 207 7.62 -5.24 -12.96
CA THR A 207 7.03 -6.58 -12.80
C THR A 207 7.79 -7.33 -11.71
N VAL A 208 7.08 -8.09 -10.89
CA VAL A 208 7.62 -8.83 -9.77
C VAL A 208 7.23 -10.30 -9.88
N GLN A 209 8.20 -11.18 -9.77
CA GLN A 209 8.02 -12.63 -9.78
C GLN A 209 7.92 -13.15 -8.36
N GLU A 210 7.39 -14.34 -8.19
CA GLU A 210 7.41 -15.01 -6.89
C GLU A 210 8.85 -15.22 -6.42
N GLY A 211 9.14 -14.83 -5.18
CA GLY A 211 10.47 -14.95 -4.57
C GLY A 211 11.46 -13.84 -4.93
N ASP A 212 11.08 -12.84 -5.75
CA ASP A 212 11.95 -11.68 -6.01
C ASP A 212 12.27 -10.93 -4.72
N THR A 213 13.55 -10.81 -4.37
CA THR A 213 14.01 -10.10 -3.17
C THR A 213 14.48 -8.67 -3.44
N ALA A 214 14.42 -8.23 -4.69
CA ALA A 214 14.78 -6.88 -5.13
C ALA A 214 13.80 -6.40 -6.21
N LEU A 215 13.45 -5.12 -6.17
CA LEU A 215 12.64 -4.50 -7.22
C LEU A 215 13.55 -4.17 -8.43
N ARG A 216 13.14 -4.59 -9.62
CA ARG A 216 13.86 -4.27 -10.88
C ARG A 216 13.53 -2.85 -11.34
N MET A 217 13.94 -1.88 -10.54
CA MET A 217 13.72 -0.45 -10.79
C MET A 217 14.92 0.35 -10.26
N ASP A 218 15.31 1.39 -10.98
CA ASP A 218 16.33 2.31 -10.49
C ASP A 218 15.84 3.02 -9.21
N PRO A 219 16.65 3.03 -8.12
CA PRO A 219 16.25 3.63 -6.85
C PRO A 219 15.93 5.12 -6.93
N GLU A 220 16.60 5.88 -7.79
CA GLU A 220 16.29 7.32 -7.96
C GLU A 220 15.00 7.51 -8.76
N ALA A 221 14.72 6.66 -9.75
CA ALA A 221 13.43 6.64 -10.43
C ALA A 221 12.29 6.29 -9.48
N LEU A 222 12.50 5.31 -8.56
CA LEU A 222 11.56 5.00 -7.50
C LEU A 222 11.34 6.19 -6.57
N ALA A 223 12.42 6.80 -6.08
CA ALA A 223 12.36 7.97 -5.18
C ALA A 223 11.60 9.16 -5.81
N ALA A 224 11.69 9.33 -7.13
CA ALA A 224 11.00 10.37 -7.88
C ALA A 224 9.47 10.19 -7.94
N LEU A 225 8.94 8.99 -7.67
CA LEU A 225 7.49 8.76 -7.59
C LEU A 225 6.87 9.33 -6.31
N TYR A 226 7.67 9.47 -5.24
CA TYR A 226 7.21 10.00 -3.96
C TYR A 226 7.10 11.53 -4.03
N GLU A 227 5.98 12.06 -3.58
CA GLU A 227 5.69 13.50 -3.58
C GLU A 227 5.83 14.10 -2.18
N GLU A 228 6.11 15.41 -2.11
CA GLU A 228 6.20 16.12 -0.85
C GLU A 228 4.88 16.06 -0.08
N VAL A 229 4.96 15.65 1.19
CA VAL A 229 3.80 15.56 2.07
C VAL A 229 3.45 16.93 2.60
N LYS A 230 2.18 17.34 2.44
CA LYS A 230 1.62 18.54 3.09
C LYS A 230 1.17 18.13 4.49
N LEU A 231 1.98 18.44 5.50
CA LEU A 231 1.72 18.15 6.92
C LEU A 231 0.73 19.14 7.55
#